data_aa4be38910407f967a8d2738dca04e33
#
_entry.id   aa4be38910407f967a8d2738dca04e33
#
_cell.length_a   1.000
_cell.length_b   1.000
_cell.length_c   1.000
_cell.angle_alpha   90.00
_cell.angle_beta   90.00
_cell.angle_gamma   90.00
#
_symmetry.space_group_name_H-M   'P 1'
#
loop_
_entity.id
_entity.type
_entity.pdbx_description
1 polymer ?
#
loop_
_entity_poly.entity_id
_entity_poly.type
_entity_poly.pdbx_seq_one_letter_code
_entity_poly.pdbx_strand_id
1 'polypeptide(L)'
;AQGLSSFSYARPGEVGYDRYAGAGLRQLAANLSSIEPSIAHAHMKLLDRRIAEDKSAASLFAVENPELTKNMEAWRQASEKDERILNMNPYVKKYIKQVILKTSALGFDAALKDAYVTSGMVNERDPEKILKWGQDFRKQYTEQAGIKGEGKDMDQLDIAERYTAYTTTSLDNLLGKHNRDVESQNANLLEQQMFQNISDTLAGKMNPLTGGYNVHIPAERQSYVTDAAQVIMGKAEEMKKLGYSQDRVLGMLGKAVLMGNHSAAVAEGLAKSLTVNINGKPVSLLSQPG
;
A
#
# COMPACT_ATOMS: atom_id res chain seq x y z
N ALA A 1 40.44 36.08 -36.22
CA ALA A 1 41.08 35.64 -34.99
C ALA A 1 40.42 36.35 -33.83
N GLN A 2 39.30 35.88 -33.36
CA GLN A 2 38.74 36.26 -32.09
C GLN A 2 38.24 35.00 -31.39
N GLY A 3 38.99 34.51 -30.43
CA GLY A 3 38.58 34.36 -29.07
C GLY A 3 37.76 33.10 -28.79
N LEU A 4 38.36 31.91 -28.93
CA LEU A 4 37.94 30.70 -28.17
C LEU A 4 38.54 30.71 -26.76
N SER A 5 38.45 31.79 -26.05
CA SER A 5 39.01 31.95 -24.71
C SER A 5 37.90 32.23 -23.69
N SER A 6 37.09 31.26 -23.39
CA SER A 6 36.44 31.15 -22.05
C SER A 6 35.66 29.86 -21.89
N PHE A 7 36.22 28.73 -22.24
CA PHE A 7 35.79 27.52 -21.59
C PHE A 7 36.52 27.46 -20.24
N SER A 8 35.93 28.09 -19.24
CA SER A 8 36.27 27.87 -17.86
C SER A 8 35.89 26.41 -17.56
N TYR A 9 36.89 25.55 -17.51
CA TYR A 9 36.73 24.22 -16.88
C TYR A 9 36.38 24.48 -15.43
N ALA A 10 35.11 24.32 -15.07
CA ALA A 10 34.71 24.24 -13.72
C ALA A 10 35.55 23.15 -13.05
N ARG A 11 36.22 23.47 -11.92
CA ARG A 11 37.02 22.53 -11.17
C ARG A 11 36.14 21.35 -10.77
N PRO A 12 36.65 20.10 -10.74
CA PRO A 12 35.86 18.89 -10.41
C PRO A 12 35.10 18.91 -9.08
N GLY A 13 35.28 19.95 -8.26
CA GLY A 13 34.58 20.13 -6.99
C GLY A 13 33.47 21.19 -6.99
N GLU A 14 33.26 21.93 -8.11
CA GLU A 14 32.29 23.03 -8.21
C GLU A 14 31.06 22.70 -9.07
N VAL A 15 31.01 21.51 -9.67
CA VAL A 15 29.81 21.06 -10.35
C VAL A 15 28.84 20.65 -9.24
N GLY A 16 28.01 21.60 -8.81
CA GLY A 16 26.85 21.31 -7.99
C GLY A 16 26.13 20.12 -8.63
N TYR A 17 25.96 19.04 -7.88
CA TYR A 17 25.27 17.86 -8.34
C TYR A 17 23.84 18.26 -8.67
N ASP A 18 23.66 18.59 -9.94
CA ASP A 18 22.34 18.88 -10.46
C ASP A 18 21.50 17.60 -10.30
N ARG A 19 20.34 17.71 -9.66
CA ARG A 19 19.33 16.64 -9.51
C ARG A 19 19.04 15.96 -10.85
N TYR A 20 19.50 16.54 -11.92
CA TYR A 20 19.39 16.15 -13.31
C TYR A 20 20.76 16.15 -13.99
N ALA A 21 21.64 15.19 -13.65
CA ALA A 21 22.88 15.03 -14.40
C ALA A 21 22.64 14.91 -15.94
N GLY A 22 21.42 14.54 -16.34
CA GLY A 22 20.94 14.62 -17.71
C GLY A 22 20.46 16.01 -18.16
N ALA A 23 20.06 16.91 -17.24
CA ALA A 23 19.52 18.22 -17.64
C ALA A 23 20.63 19.20 -18.01
N GLY A 24 21.73 19.23 -17.25
CA GLY A 24 22.90 20.04 -17.61
C GLY A 24 23.53 19.61 -18.95
N LEU A 25 23.60 18.30 -19.18
CA LEU A 25 24.06 17.75 -20.45
C LEU A 25 23.06 18.01 -21.59
N ARG A 26 21.76 18.00 -21.32
CA ARG A 26 20.73 18.38 -22.30
C ARG A 26 20.78 19.88 -22.61
N GLN A 27 21.06 20.72 -21.64
CA GLN A 27 21.21 22.17 -21.83
C GLN A 27 22.47 22.48 -22.62
N LEU A 28 23.57 21.75 -22.42
CA LEU A 28 24.79 21.82 -23.24
C LEU A 28 24.52 21.35 -24.68
N ALA A 29 23.77 20.27 -24.85
CA ALA A 29 23.33 19.77 -26.14
C ALA A 29 22.36 20.75 -26.84
N ALA A 30 21.47 21.41 -26.10
CA ALA A 30 20.57 22.44 -26.64
C ALA A 30 21.35 23.70 -27.13
N ASN A 31 22.39 24.09 -26.40
CA ASN A 31 23.30 25.18 -26.85
C ASN A 31 24.13 24.81 -28.07
N LEU A 32 24.52 23.55 -28.19
CA LEU A 32 25.19 23.02 -29.41
C LEU A 32 24.21 22.88 -30.58
N SER A 33 22.91 22.68 -30.33
CA SER A 33 21.90 22.56 -31.39
C SER A 33 21.66 23.86 -32.20
N SER A 34 22.09 24.98 -31.65
CA SER A 34 22.07 26.25 -32.41
C SER A 34 23.15 26.32 -33.50
N ILE A 35 24.09 25.38 -33.50
CA ILE A 35 25.24 25.38 -34.45
C ILE A 35 25.01 24.36 -35.57
N GLU A 36 24.53 23.16 -35.29
CA GLU A 36 24.16 22.15 -36.28
C GLU A 36 23.33 21.01 -35.65
N PRO A 37 22.09 20.79 -36.09
CA PRO A 37 21.21 19.80 -35.50
C PRO A 37 21.72 18.34 -35.54
N SER A 38 22.51 18.02 -36.57
CA SER A 38 23.11 16.69 -36.76
C SER A 38 24.20 16.37 -35.71
N ILE A 39 25.02 17.39 -35.38
CA ILE A 39 26.09 17.25 -34.37
C ILE A 39 25.53 17.14 -32.98
N ALA A 40 24.49 17.91 -32.65
CA ALA A 40 23.79 17.83 -31.37
C ALA A 40 23.16 16.43 -31.16
N HIS A 41 22.53 15.88 -32.20
CA HIS A 41 21.93 14.53 -32.13
C HIS A 41 23.02 13.44 -31.97
N ALA A 42 24.13 13.52 -32.69
CA ALA A 42 25.24 12.59 -32.55
C ALA A 42 25.88 12.67 -31.15
N HIS A 43 26.04 13.87 -30.60
CA HIS A 43 26.52 14.08 -29.22
C HIS A 43 25.59 13.50 -28.18
N MET A 44 24.29 13.72 -28.30
CA MET A 44 23.28 13.12 -27.39
C MET A 44 23.36 11.58 -27.42
N LYS A 45 23.45 11.00 -28.61
CA LYS A 45 23.53 9.55 -28.76
C LYS A 45 24.83 8.97 -28.16
N LEU A 46 25.95 9.68 -28.29
CA LEU A 46 27.21 9.29 -27.65
C LEU A 46 27.11 9.37 -26.08
N LEU A 47 26.49 10.42 -25.58
CA LEU A 47 26.28 10.60 -24.14
C LEU A 47 25.35 9.51 -23.56
N ASP A 48 24.24 9.22 -24.23
CA ASP A 48 23.31 8.17 -23.82
C ASP A 48 24.00 6.79 -23.81
N ARG A 49 24.84 6.52 -24.82
CA ARG A 49 25.63 5.29 -24.87
C ARG A 49 26.63 5.21 -23.72
N ARG A 50 27.34 6.27 -23.41
CA ARG A 50 28.32 6.33 -22.32
C ARG A 50 27.64 6.15 -20.95
N ILE A 51 26.48 6.78 -20.76
CA ILE A 51 25.64 6.58 -19.56
C ILE A 51 25.21 5.11 -19.43
N ALA A 52 24.81 4.47 -20.53
CA ALA A 52 24.43 3.07 -20.53
C ALA A 52 25.62 2.14 -20.22
N GLU A 53 26.80 2.43 -20.76
CA GLU A 53 28.04 1.71 -20.49
C GLU A 53 28.43 1.82 -19.00
N ASP A 54 28.41 3.04 -18.41
CA ASP A 54 28.72 3.27 -17.00
C ASP A 54 27.72 2.57 -16.06
N LYS A 55 26.43 2.57 -16.40
CA LYS A 55 25.39 1.83 -15.65
C LYS A 55 25.60 0.32 -15.72
N SER A 56 25.94 -0.19 -16.90
CA SER A 56 26.23 -1.61 -17.09
C SER A 56 27.45 -2.04 -16.30
N ALA A 57 28.53 -1.25 -16.35
CA ALA A 57 29.74 -1.50 -15.57
C ALA A 57 29.47 -1.50 -14.05
N ALA A 58 28.64 -0.56 -13.57
CA ALA A 58 28.25 -0.50 -12.18
C ALA A 58 27.44 -1.72 -11.74
N SER A 59 26.49 -2.16 -12.57
CA SER A 59 25.68 -3.34 -12.29
C SER A 59 26.53 -4.62 -12.27
N LEU A 60 27.45 -4.76 -13.22
CA LEU A 60 28.37 -5.89 -13.29
C LEU A 60 29.26 -5.92 -12.05
N PHE A 61 29.88 -4.79 -11.69
CA PHE A 61 30.71 -4.68 -10.49
C PHE A 61 29.93 -5.10 -9.23
N ALA A 62 28.69 -4.67 -9.09
CA ALA A 62 27.86 -5.01 -7.94
C ALA A 62 27.56 -6.53 -7.86
N VAL A 63 27.35 -7.18 -9.01
CA VAL A 63 27.12 -8.62 -9.09
C VAL A 63 28.41 -9.40 -8.77
N GLU A 64 29.55 -8.95 -9.26
CA GLU A 64 30.84 -9.60 -9.03
C GLU A 64 31.41 -9.38 -7.62
N ASN A 65 30.98 -8.30 -6.94
CA ASN A 65 31.47 -7.91 -5.61
C ASN A 65 30.31 -7.69 -4.62
N PRO A 66 29.49 -8.71 -4.33
CA PRO A 66 28.30 -8.55 -3.49
C PRO A 66 28.62 -8.11 -2.07
N GLU A 67 29.79 -8.53 -1.52
CA GLU A 67 30.19 -8.14 -0.17
C GLU A 67 30.56 -6.66 -0.05
N LEU A 68 31.10 -6.07 -1.11
CA LEU A 68 31.45 -4.65 -1.14
C LEU A 68 30.23 -3.77 -1.38
N THR A 69 29.18 -4.31 -1.98
CA THR A 69 27.98 -3.58 -2.40
C THR A 69 26.72 -3.96 -1.60
N LYS A 70 26.87 -4.76 -0.54
CA LYS A 70 25.73 -5.20 0.29
C LYS A 70 25.00 -4.05 1.00
N ASN A 71 25.73 -3.00 1.38
CA ASN A 71 25.17 -1.78 1.97
C ASN A 71 26.13 -0.59 1.80
N MET A 72 25.65 0.61 2.13
CA MET A 72 26.44 1.84 1.96
C MET A 72 27.67 1.92 2.87
N GLU A 73 27.64 1.29 4.03
CA GLU A 73 28.78 1.26 4.95
C GLU A 73 29.93 0.40 4.39
N ALA A 74 29.60 -0.80 3.88
CA ALA A 74 30.59 -1.66 3.23
C ALA A 74 31.21 -0.99 2.01
N TRP A 75 30.40 -0.31 1.20
CA TRP A 75 30.86 0.47 0.06
C TRP A 75 31.81 1.60 0.48
N ARG A 76 31.49 2.35 1.54
CA ARG A 76 32.31 3.44 2.02
C ARG A 76 33.68 2.93 2.47
N GLN A 77 33.71 1.86 3.29
CA GLN A 77 34.95 1.26 3.77
C GLN A 77 35.79 0.72 2.62
N ALA A 78 35.18 0.10 1.62
CA ALA A 78 35.87 -0.37 0.45
C ALA A 78 36.40 0.80 -0.41
N SER A 79 35.65 1.87 -0.54
CA SER A 79 36.03 3.06 -1.33
C SER A 79 37.27 3.77 -0.77
N GLU A 80 37.60 3.57 0.51
CA GLU A 80 38.78 4.16 1.14
C GLU A 80 40.04 3.30 0.97
N LYS A 81 39.91 1.99 0.72
CA LYS A 81 41.04 1.01 0.81
C LYS A 81 41.25 0.19 -0.46
N ASP A 82 40.22 -0.02 -1.29
CA ASP A 82 40.31 -0.88 -2.47
C ASP A 82 40.79 -0.07 -3.68
N GLU A 83 41.99 -0.38 -4.18
CA GLU A 83 42.61 0.32 -5.32
C GLU A 83 41.75 0.27 -6.58
N ARG A 84 40.97 -0.80 -6.78
CA ARG A 84 40.04 -0.91 -7.93
C ARG A 84 38.97 0.15 -7.86
N ILE A 85 38.48 0.43 -6.63
CA ILE A 85 37.46 1.47 -6.41
C ILE A 85 38.11 2.84 -6.42
N LEU A 86 39.31 3.02 -5.83
CA LEU A 86 39.99 4.31 -5.83
C LEU A 86 40.22 4.84 -7.26
N ASN A 87 40.62 3.96 -8.18
CA ASN A 87 40.89 4.27 -9.58
C ASN A 87 39.66 4.20 -10.51
N MET A 88 38.49 3.87 -9.97
CA MET A 88 37.26 3.72 -10.76
C MET A 88 36.72 5.07 -11.22
N ASN A 89 36.12 5.07 -12.44
CA ASN A 89 35.42 6.21 -12.99
C ASN A 89 34.35 6.75 -11.98
N PRO A 90 34.36 8.06 -11.68
CA PRO A 90 33.40 8.69 -10.76
C PRO A 90 31.93 8.42 -11.09
N TYR A 91 31.57 8.36 -12.38
CA TYR A 91 30.22 8.06 -12.82
C TYR A 91 29.84 6.62 -12.51
N VAL A 92 30.75 5.65 -12.70
CA VAL A 92 30.51 4.26 -12.30
C VAL A 92 30.32 4.16 -10.79
N LYS A 93 31.14 4.83 -9.98
CA LYS A 93 30.96 4.91 -8.51
C LYS A 93 29.58 5.42 -8.13
N LYS A 94 29.12 6.47 -8.80
CA LYS A 94 27.78 7.04 -8.59
C LYS A 94 26.68 6.00 -8.88
N TYR A 95 26.78 5.28 -10.00
CA TYR A 95 25.78 4.26 -10.35
C TYR A 95 25.84 3.05 -9.41
N ILE A 96 27.01 2.65 -8.89
CA ILE A 96 27.12 1.62 -7.86
C ILE A 96 26.35 2.05 -6.60
N LYS A 97 26.54 3.28 -6.13
CA LYS A 97 25.75 3.82 -5.00
C LYS A 97 24.25 3.73 -5.26
N GLN A 98 23.78 4.00 -6.48
CA GLN A 98 22.37 3.86 -6.85
C GLN A 98 21.92 2.40 -6.86
N VAL A 99 22.74 1.45 -7.28
CA VAL A 99 22.43 0.02 -7.21
C VAL A 99 22.29 -0.41 -5.75
N ILE A 100 23.23 -0.03 -4.89
CA ILE A 100 23.19 -0.34 -3.45
C ILE A 100 21.92 0.24 -2.82
N LEU A 101 21.58 1.49 -3.13
CA LEU A 101 20.37 2.15 -2.65
C LEU A 101 19.12 1.38 -3.05
N LYS A 102 19.01 1.02 -4.33
CA LYS A 102 17.87 0.27 -4.86
C LYS A 102 17.73 -1.10 -4.20
N THR A 103 18.85 -1.81 -4.04
CA THR A 103 18.87 -3.11 -3.39
C THR A 103 18.47 -3.01 -1.92
N SER A 104 18.99 -2.02 -1.19
CA SER A 104 18.62 -1.76 0.20
C SER A 104 17.14 -1.39 0.34
N ALA A 105 16.60 -0.61 -0.58
CA ALA A 105 15.19 -0.23 -0.58
C ALA A 105 14.26 -1.44 -0.85
N LEU A 106 14.62 -2.32 -1.79
CA LEU A 106 13.89 -3.57 -2.04
C LEU A 106 13.99 -4.52 -0.84
N GLY A 107 15.17 -4.60 -0.22
CA GLY A 107 15.38 -5.37 1.00
C GLY A 107 14.55 -4.85 2.17
N PHE A 108 14.39 -3.53 2.29
CA PHE A 108 13.52 -2.92 3.29
C PHE A 108 12.07 -3.37 3.18
N ASP A 109 11.50 -3.36 1.98
CA ASP A 109 10.10 -3.76 1.78
C ASP A 109 9.85 -5.22 2.16
N ALA A 110 10.77 -6.12 1.79
CA ALA A 110 10.70 -7.52 2.17
C ALA A 110 10.85 -7.72 3.69
N ALA A 111 11.85 -7.08 4.29
CA ALA A 111 12.10 -7.15 5.73
C ALA A 111 10.96 -6.54 6.56
N LEU A 112 10.37 -5.43 6.09
CA LEU A 112 9.21 -4.80 6.73
C LEU A 112 8.01 -5.73 6.77
N LYS A 113 7.72 -6.41 5.66
CA LYS A 113 6.60 -7.36 5.57
C LYS A 113 6.82 -8.59 6.46
N ASP A 114 8.04 -9.13 6.47
CA ASP A 114 8.40 -10.24 7.34
C ASP A 114 8.33 -9.85 8.82
N ALA A 115 8.94 -8.74 9.20
CA ALA A 115 8.89 -8.22 10.56
C ALA A 115 7.47 -7.89 11.03
N TYR A 116 6.61 -7.38 10.14
CA TYR A 116 5.21 -7.11 10.44
C TYR A 116 4.44 -8.37 10.87
N VAL A 117 4.69 -9.48 10.20
CA VAL A 117 4.07 -10.77 10.54
C VAL A 117 4.72 -11.37 11.80
N THR A 118 6.05 -11.44 11.84
CA THR A 118 6.77 -12.14 12.93
C THR A 118 6.69 -11.41 14.27
N SER A 119 6.57 -10.08 14.27
CA SER A 119 6.36 -9.30 15.50
C SER A 119 4.92 -9.33 16.00
N GLY A 120 3.99 -9.93 15.28
CA GLY A 120 2.57 -9.96 15.63
C GLY A 120 1.81 -8.67 15.35
N MET A 121 2.44 -7.67 14.71
CA MET A 121 1.79 -6.39 14.37
C MET A 121 0.62 -6.56 13.41
N VAL A 122 0.55 -7.66 12.70
CA VAL A 122 -0.61 -8.04 11.87
C VAL A 122 -1.92 -8.12 12.69
N ASN A 123 -1.82 -8.44 13.98
CA ASN A 123 -2.96 -8.57 14.90
C ASN A 123 -3.17 -7.34 15.81
N GLU A 124 -2.28 -6.35 15.76
CA GLU A 124 -2.41 -5.12 16.55
C GLU A 124 -3.58 -4.29 15.98
N ARG A 125 -4.39 -3.71 16.85
CA ARG A 125 -5.56 -2.90 16.47
C ARG A 125 -5.39 -1.42 16.75
N ASP A 126 -4.34 -1.08 17.50
CA ASP A 126 -4.01 0.30 17.83
C ASP A 126 -3.16 0.93 16.72
N PRO A 127 -3.70 1.90 15.96
CA PRO A 127 -2.97 2.52 14.84
C PRO A 127 -1.69 3.24 15.27
N GLU A 128 -1.67 3.81 16.48
CA GLU A 128 -0.51 4.54 16.99
C GLU A 128 0.65 3.59 17.28
N LYS A 129 0.36 2.41 17.84
CA LYS A 129 1.38 1.40 18.09
C LYS A 129 2.00 0.87 16.81
N ILE A 130 1.18 0.63 15.79
CA ILE A 130 1.66 0.14 14.50
C ILE A 130 2.50 1.21 13.81
N LEU A 131 2.05 2.46 13.83
CA LEU A 131 2.80 3.58 13.25
C LEU A 131 4.16 3.73 13.94
N LYS A 132 4.19 3.72 15.27
CA LYS A 132 5.43 3.80 16.05
C LYS A 132 6.37 2.64 15.74
N TRP A 133 5.86 1.41 15.74
CA TRP A 133 6.62 0.22 15.39
C TRP A 133 7.24 0.36 13.99
N GLY A 134 6.47 0.78 13.00
CA GLY A 134 6.94 0.95 11.63
C GLY A 134 8.03 2.03 11.51
N GLN A 135 7.89 3.14 12.25
CA GLN A 135 8.89 4.20 12.30
C GLN A 135 10.20 3.72 12.96
N ASP A 136 10.10 2.99 14.07
CA ASP A 136 11.25 2.41 14.77
C ASP A 136 11.95 1.37 13.89
N PHE A 137 11.20 0.50 13.22
CA PHE A 137 11.73 -0.46 12.26
C PHE A 137 12.48 0.24 11.12
N ARG A 138 11.88 1.27 10.52
CA ARG A 138 12.51 2.05 9.45
C ARG A 138 13.83 2.67 9.91
N LYS A 139 13.85 3.25 11.11
CA LYS A 139 15.06 3.84 11.69
C LYS A 139 16.18 2.81 11.84
N GLN A 140 15.89 1.67 12.47
CA GLN A 140 16.86 0.59 12.67
C GLN A 140 17.39 0.04 11.34
N TYR A 141 16.51 -0.20 10.37
CA TYR A 141 16.91 -0.71 9.08
C TYR A 141 17.77 0.29 8.29
N THR A 142 17.45 1.58 8.37
CA THR A 142 18.23 2.66 7.74
C THR A 142 19.64 2.74 8.33
N GLU A 143 19.76 2.60 9.65
CA GLU A 143 21.07 2.56 10.35
C GLU A 143 21.89 1.33 9.91
N GLN A 144 21.27 0.15 9.83
CA GLN A 144 21.92 -1.08 9.36
C GLN A 144 22.35 -1.00 7.88
N ALA A 145 21.59 -0.32 7.05
CA ALA A 145 21.95 -0.08 5.65
C ALA A 145 23.12 0.91 5.49
N GLY A 146 23.54 1.58 6.58
CA GLY A 146 24.62 2.58 6.57
C GLY A 146 24.24 3.87 5.84
N ILE A 147 22.94 4.15 5.70
CA ILE A 147 22.43 5.36 5.05
C ILE A 147 22.32 6.45 6.11
N LYS A 148 23.25 7.40 6.06
CA LYS A 148 23.31 8.53 6.99
C LYS A 148 22.82 9.78 6.27
N GLY A 149 21.83 10.46 6.86
CA GLY A 149 21.32 11.75 6.37
C GLY A 149 22.18 12.95 6.79
N GLU A 150 23.32 12.69 7.43
CA GLU A 150 24.19 13.74 7.97
C GLU A 150 25.49 13.80 7.19
N GLY A 151 25.85 14.97 6.70
CA GLY A 151 27.13 15.22 6.04
C GLY A 151 27.07 16.37 5.05
N LYS A 152 28.26 16.87 4.68
CA LYS A 152 28.43 17.89 3.63
C LYS A 152 28.46 17.29 2.21
N ASP A 153 28.36 15.96 2.10
CA ASP A 153 28.38 15.25 0.84
C ASP A 153 26.97 15.25 0.25
N MET A 154 26.77 16.05 -0.81
CA MET A 154 25.50 16.18 -1.52
C MET A 154 24.99 14.83 -2.09
N ASP A 155 25.90 13.91 -2.43
CA ASP A 155 25.53 12.57 -2.89
C ASP A 155 24.86 11.77 -1.78
N GLN A 156 25.34 11.87 -0.55
CA GLN A 156 24.78 11.18 0.59
C GLN A 156 23.41 11.75 0.96
N LEU A 157 23.23 13.07 0.84
CA LEU A 157 21.94 13.71 1.10
C LEU A 157 20.89 13.29 0.05
N ASP A 158 21.22 13.28 -1.23
CA ASP A 158 20.32 12.81 -2.30
C ASP A 158 19.93 11.33 -2.11
N ILE A 159 20.91 10.50 -1.75
CA ILE A 159 20.68 9.08 -1.45
C ILE A 159 19.75 8.91 -0.24
N ALA A 160 20.01 9.64 0.84
CA ALA A 160 19.19 9.57 2.04
C ALA A 160 17.76 10.07 1.79
N GLU A 161 17.58 11.14 1.03
CA GLU A 161 16.26 11.67 0.65
C GLU A 161 15.45 10.64 -0.14
N ARG A 162 16.04 10.05 -1.20
CA ARG A 162 15.37 9.04 -2.03
C ARG A 162 15.05 7.77 -1.26
N TYR A 163 15.96 7.31 -0.42
CA TYR A 163 15.73 6.14 0.42
C TYR A 163 14.61 6.40 1.42
N THR A 164 14.62 7.58 2.06
CA THR A 164 13.57 7.99 3.00
C THR A 164 12.22 8.06 2.30
N ALA A 165 12.14 8.65 1.12
CA ALA A 165 10.89 8.71 0.35
C ALA A 165 10.37 7.31 0.00
N TYR A 166 11.25 6.40 -0.46
CA TYR A 166 10.86 5.03 -0.80
C TYR A 166 10.37 4.25 0.44
N THR A 167 11.14 4.28 1.53
CA THR A 167 10.80 3.55 2.77
C THR A 167 9.56 4.10 3.45
N THR A 168 9.32 5.41 3.36
CA THR A 168 8.07 6.04 3.81
C THR A 168 6.88 5.52 3.00
N THR A 169 6.98 5.51 1.67
CA THR A 169 5.93 4.99 0.79
C THR A 169 5.62 3.51 1.09
N SER A 170 6.65 2.68 1.30
CA SER A 170 6.46 1.27 1.67
C SER A 170 5.74 1.11 3.01
N LEU A 171 6.11 1.92 4.00
CA LEU A 171 5.46 1.93 5.31
C LEU A 171 4.00 2.40 5.21
N ASP A 172 3.74 3.50 4.51
CA ASP A 172 2.39 4.04 4.33
C ASP A 172 1.47 3.04 3.61
N ASN A 173 1.99 2.32 2.62
CA ASN A 173 1.26 1.27 1.93
C ASN A 173 0.91 0.11 2.88
N LEU A 174 1.85 -0.31 3.74
CA LEU A 174 1.60 -1.35 4.74
C LEU A 174 0.54 -0.92 5.75
N LEU A 175 0.67 0.30 6.29
CA LEU A 175 -0.28 0.87 7.24
C LEU A 175 -1.67 1.05 6.63
N GLY A 176 -1.75 1.56 5.40
CA GLY A 176 -3.01 1.70 4.69
C GLY A 176 -3.69 0.37 4.40
N LYS A 177 -2.92 -0.69 4.11
CA LYS A 177 -3.46 -2.05 3.98
C LYS A 177 -3.95 -2.57 5.33
N HIS A 178 -3.12 -2.45 6.38
CA HIS A 178 -3.48 -2.90 7.73
C HIS A 178 -4.79 -2.26 8.21
N ASN A 179 -4.93 -0.94 8.10
CA ASN A 179 -6.14 -0.24 8.52
C ASN A 179 -7.39 -0.75 7.80
N ARG A 180 -7.31 -0.97 6.47
CA ARG A 180 -8.42 -1.55 5.70
C ARG A 180 -8.77 -2.97 6.16
N ASP A 181 -7.76 -3.78 6.46
CA ASP A 181 -7.97 -5.16 6.94
C ASP A 181 -8.64 -5.17 8.32
N VAL A 182 -8.21 -4.28 9.24
CA VAL A 182 -8.83 -4.10 10.57
C VAL A 182 -10.26 -3.59 10.46
N GLU A 183 -10.52 -2.59 9.64
CA GLU A 183 -11.87 -2.08 9.38
C GLU A 183 -12.79 -3.17 8.82
N SER A 184 -12.29 -3.96 7.86
CA SER A 184 -13.04 -5.08 7.29
C SER A 184 -13.35 -6.16 8.33
N GLN A 185 -12.37 -6.51 9.18
CA GLN A 185 -12.60 -7.48 10.27
C GLN A 185 -13.61 -6.98 11.28
N ASN A 186 -13.52 -5.71 11.69
CA ASN A 186 -14.46 -5.11 12.62
C ASN A 186 -15.89 -5.08 12.03
N ALA A 187 -16.02 -4.75 10.75
CA ALA A 187 -17.30 -4.79 10.06
C ALA A 187 -17.90 -6.20 10.01
N ASN A 188 -17.07 -7.23 9.76
CA ASN A 188 -17.51 -8.62 9.72
C ASN A 188 -17.92 -9.12 11.13
N LEU A 189 -17.17 -8.74 12.17
CA LEU A 189 -17.53 -9.07 13.56
C LEU A 189 -18.86 -8.44 13.96
N LEU A 190 -19.06 -7.17 13.65
CA LEU A 190 -20.30 -6.48 13.93
C LEU A 190 -21.48 -7.11 13.18
N GLU A 191 -21.28 -7.48 11.91
CA GLU A 191 -22.28 -8.22 11.13
C GLU A 191 -22.64 -9.57 11.79
N GLN A 192 -21.64 -10.33 12.24
CA GLN A 192 -21.88 -11.59 12.94
C GLN A 192 -22.65 -11.40 14.25
N GLN A 193 -22.30 -10.38 15.05
CA GLN A 193 -23.02 -10.05 16.27
C GLN A 193 -24.48 -9.65 16.01
N MET A 194 -24.73 -8.84 14.98
CA MET A 194 -26.07 -8.47 14.56
C MET A 194 -26.87 -9.71 14.14
N PHE A 195 -26.23 -10.61 13.41
CA PHE A 195 -26.81 -11.89 13.01
C PHE A 195 -27.21 -12.73 14.19
N GLN A 196 -26.30 -12.91 15.15
CA GLN A 196 -26.57 -13.70 16.35
C GLN A 196 -27.75 -13.09 17.14
N ASN A 197 -27.74 -11.76 17.31
CA ASN A 197 -28.83 -11.06 17.99
C ASN A 197 -30.19 -11.24 17.31
N ILE A 198 -30.24 -11.21 15.98
CA ILE A 198 -31.46 -11.48 15.22
C ILE A 198 -31.90 -12.93 15.44
N SER A 199 -30.99 -13.88 15.28
CA SER A 199 -31.28 -15.30 15.46
C SER A 199 -31.83 -15.62 16.84
N ASP A 200 -31.20 -15.11 17.89
CA ASP A 200 -31.64 -15.32 19.30
C ASP A 200 -33.00 -14.68 19.54
N THR A 201 -33.25 -13.47 19.04
CA THR A 201 -34.54 -12.79 19.17
C THR A 201 -35.64 -13.56 18.47
N LEU A 202 -35.39 -14.03 17.25
CA LEU A 202 -36.38 -14.79 16.47
C LEU A 202 -36.65 -16.16 17.07
N ALA A 203 -35.61 -16.84 17.55
CA ALA A 203 -35.78 -18.11 18.24
C ALA A 203 -36.64 -17.97 19.54
N GLY A 204 -36.39 -16.90 20.31
CA GLY A 204 -37.21 -16.59 21.47
C GLY A 204 -38.68 -16.34 21.11
N LYS A 205 -38.94 -15.64 20.00
CA LYS A 205 -40.32 -15.39 19.53
C LYS A 205 -41.04 -16.64 18.99
N MET A 206 -40.33 -17.69 18.59
CA MET A 206 -40.89 -18.96 18.13
C MET A 206 -41.16 -19.96 19.26
N ASN A 207 -40.89 -19.64 20.50
CA ASN A 207 -41.08 -20.56 21.62
C ASN A 207 -42.43 -20.33 22.34
N PRO A 208 -43.45 -21.16 22.09
CA PRO A 208 -44.77 -21.00 22.74
C PRO A 208 -44.71 -21.13 24.26
N LEU A 209 -43.72 -21.87 24.80
CA LEU A 209 -43.59 -22.07 26.26
C LEU A 209 -43.16 -20.79 26.98
N THR A 210 -42.54 -19.85 26.28
CA THR A 210 -42.12 -18.56 26.82
C THR A 210 -43.00 -17.39 26.34
N GLY A 211 -44.19 -17.67 25.84
CA GLY A 211 -45.12 -16.65 25.31
C GLY A 211 -44.87 -16.24 23.87
N GLY A 212 -44.09 -17.01 23.13
CA GLY A 212 -43.88 -16.85 21.71
C GLY A 212 -44.97 -17.50 20.86
N TYR A 213 -44.83 -17.37 19.54
CA TYR A 213 -45.80 -17.86 18.57
C TYR A 213 -45.64 -19.34 18.24
N ASN A 214 -46.76 -20.06 18.10
CA ASN A 214 -46.76 -21.38 17.48
C ASN A 214 -46.87 -21.26 15.96
N VAL A 215 -45.72 -21.32 15.27
CA VAL A 215 -45.63 -21.13 13.80
C VAL A 215 -46.31 -22.22 12.96
N HIS A 216 -46.77 -23.31 13.61
CA HIS A 216 -47.60 -24.35 12.97
C HIS A 216 -49.06 -23.90 12.81
N ILE A 217 -49.52 -22.96 13.60
CA ILE A 217 -50.85 -22.37 13.52
C ILE A 217 -50.81 -21.20 12.50
N PRO A 218 -51.62 -21.22 11.40
CA PRO A 218 -51.53 -20.21 10.34
C PRO A 218 -51.67 -18.77 10.83
N ALA A 219 -52.59 -18.48 11.74
CA ALA A 219 -52.79 -17.14 12.30
C ALA A 219 -51.60 -16.65 13.14
N GLU A 220 -51.06 -17.51 13.99
CA GLU A 220 -49.86 -17.19 14.80
C GLU A 220 -48.61 -17.08 13.93
N ARG A 221 -48.49 -17.91 12.89
CA ARG A 221 -47.42 -17.79 11.90
C ARG A 221 -47.40 -16.42 11.23
N GLN A 222 -48.58 -15.90 10.84
CA GLN A 222 -48.66 -14.58 10.22
C GLN A 222 -48.25 -13.48 11.21
N SER A 223 -48.64 -13.57 12.45
CA SER A 223 -48.23 -12.64 13.51
C SER A 223 -46.70 -12.70 13.73
N TYR A 224 -46.14 -13.93 13.79
CA TYR A 224 -44.70 -14.14 13.90
C TYR A 224 -43.94 -13.50 12.73
N VAL A 225 -44.39 -13.72 11.48
CA VAL A 225 -43.75 -13.16 10.27
C VAL A 225 -43.73 -11.64 10.32
N THR A 226 -44.82 -11.01 10.76
CA THR A 226 -44.90 -9.55 10.92
C THR A 226 -43.91 -9.04 11.96
N ASP A 227 -43.88 -9.64 13.13
CA ASP A 227 -42.96 -9.25 14.21
C ASP A 227 -41.49 -9.50 13.85
N ALA A 228 -41.21 -10.64 13.23
CA ALA A 228 -39.87 -11.01 12.79
C ALA A 228 -39.36 -10.05 11.68
N ALA A 229 -40.24 -9.71 10.76
CA ALA A 229 -39.88 -8.72 9.71
C ALA A 229 -39.54 -7.35 10.32
N GLN A 230 -40.27 -6.90 11.33
CA GLN A 230 -39.94 -5.64 12.04
C GLN A 230 -38.56 -5.70 12.73
N VAL A 231 -38.22 -6.80 13.39
CA VAL A 231 -36.91 -6.98 14.01
C VAL A 231 -35.80 -6.94 13.01
N ILE A 232 -35.95 -7.66 11.90
CA ILE A 232 -34.97 -7.73 10.83
C ILE A 232 -34.79 -6.35 10.15
N MET A 233 -35.89 -5.66 9.85
CA MET A 233 -35.87 -4.33 9.25
C MET A 233 -35.26 -3.29 10.19
N GLY A 234 -35.54 -3.37 11.50
CA GLY A 234 -34.90 -2.50 12.48
C GLY A 234 -33.37 -2.63 12.48
N LYS A 235 -32.86 -3.86 12.36
CA LYS A 235 -31.42 -4.11 12.24
C LYS A 235 -30.85 -3.67 10.89
N ALA A 236 -31.59 -3.80 9.82
CA ALA A 236 -31.18 -3.27 8.52
C ALA A 236 -31.04 -1.75 8.53
N GLU A 237 -31.94 -1.03 9.18
CA GLU A 237 -31.84 0.43 9.35
C GLU A 237 -30.65 0.84 10.26
N GLU A 238 -30.35 0.03 11.31
CA GLU A 238 -29.16 0.24 12.11
C GLU A 238 -27.89 0.09 11.29
N MET A 239 -27.78 -0.93 10.43
CA MET A 239 -26.64 -1.11 9.53
C MET A 239 -26.49 0.07 8.56
N LYS A 240 -27.58 0.56 7.98
CA LYS A 240 -27.54 1.74 7.12
C LYS A 240 -27.01 2.98 7.85
N LYS A 241 -27.44 3.22 9.08
CA LYS A 241 -26.95 4.32 9.92
C LYS A 241 -25.45 4.20 10.23
N LEU A 242 -24.94 2.97 10.31
CA LEU A 242 -23.51 2.68 10.46
C LEU A 242 -22.72 2.76 9.14
N GLY A 243 -23.37 3.13 8.02
CA GLY A 243 -22.71 3.33 6.74
C GLY A 243 -22.49 2.08 5.89
N TYR A 244 -23.14 0.96 6.22
CA TYR A 244 -23.06 -0.25 5.40
C TYR A 244 -23.70 -0.03 4.02
N SER A 245 -23.07 -0.59 2.99
CA SER A 245 -23.59 -0.54 1.63
C SER A 245 -24.94 -1.28 1.52
N GLN A 246 -25.75 -0.86 0.54
CA GLN A 246 -27.04 -1.49 0.26
C GLN A 246 -26.91 -3.00 0.01
N ASP A 247 -25.89 -3.43 -0.74
CA ASP A 247 -25.65 -4.84 -1.05
C ASP A 247 -25.34 -5.67 0.23
N ARG A 248 -24.60 -5.09 1.15
CA ARG A 248 -24.33 -5.73 2.44
C ARG A 248 -25.59 -5.86 3.29
N VAL A 249 -26.42 -4.84 3.32
CA VAL A 249 -27.72 -4.88 4.01
C VAL A 249 -28.64 -5.93 3.39
N LEU A 250 -28.72 -5.99 2.06
CA LEU A 250 -29.49 -7.02 1.33
C LEU A 250 -28.97 -8.43 1.63
N GLY A 251 -27.67 -8.63 1.59
CA GLY A 251 -27.06 -9.91 1.96
C GLY A 251 -27.40 -10.34 3.38
N MET A 252 -27.42 -9.40 4.34
CA MET A 252 -27.83 -9.66 5.72
C MET A 252 -29.31 -10.07 5.80
N LEU A 253 -30.21 -9.34 5.14
CA LEU A 253 -31.63 -9.66 5.11
C LEU A 253 -31.88 -11.07 4.52
N GLY A 254 -31.22 -11.39 3.39
CA GLY A 254 -31.31 -12.72 2.79
C GLY A 254 -30.84 -13.84 3.71
N LYS A 255 -29.69 -13.65 4.34
CA LYS A 255 -29.18 -14.60 5.34
C LYS A 255 -30.13 -14.75 6.54
N ALA A 256 -30.69 -13.67 7.07
CA ALA A 256 -31.63 -13.72 8.21
C ALA A 256 -32.88 -14.56 7.88
N VAL A 257 -33.38 -14.49 6.65
CA VAL A 257 -34.49 -15.33 6.18
C VAL A 257 -34.09 -16.80 6.05
N LEU A 258 -32.88 -17.10 5.59
CA LEU A 258 -32.44 -18.47 5.28
C LEU A 258 -31.89 -19.21 6.50
N MET A 259 -31.23 -18.53 7.42
CA MET A 259 -30.51 -19.17 8.54
C MET A 259 -31.33 -19.37 9.82
N GLY A 260 -32.56 -18.86 9.91
CA GLY A 260 -33.39 -18.87 11.12
C GLY A 260 -34.07 -20.18 11.42
N ASN A 261 -33.68 -21.34 10.88
CA ASN A 261 -34.36 -22.62 11.00
C ASN A 261 -35.90 -22.54 10.76
N HIS A 262 -36.29 -21.60 9.89
CA HIS A 262 -37.67 -21.36 9.54
C HIS A 262 -38.21 -22.49 8.66
N SER A 263 -39.49 -22.84 8.86
CA SER A 263 -40.20 -23.62 7.85
C SER A 263 -40.27 -22.84 6.53
N ALA A 264 -40.40 -23.55 5.41
CA ALA A 264 -40.51 -22.92 4.07
C ALA A 264 -41.59 -21.83 4.04
N ALA A 265 -42.74 -22.07 4.69
CA ALA A 265 -43.84 -21.11 4.78
C ALA A 265 -43.49 -19.83 5.57
N VAL A 266 -42.69 -19.95 6.63
CA VAL A 266 -42.19 -18.79 7.39
C VAL A 266 -41.16 -18.02 6.57
N ALA A 267 -40.20 -18.72 5.96
CA ALA A 267 -39.18 -18.10 5.11
C ALA A 267 -39.79 -17.33 3.94
N GLU A 268 -40.78 -17.93 3.27
CA GLU A 268 -41.53 -17.26 2.19
C GLU A 268 -42.29 -16.03 2.69
N GLY A 269 -42.97 -16.14 3.84
CA GLY A 269 -43.68 -15.02 4.47
C GLY A 269 -42.73 -13.86 4.80
N LEU A 270 -41.58 -14.17 5.40
CA LEU A 270 -40.54 -13.17 5.71
C LEU A 270 -40.00 -12.51 4.42
N ALA A 271 -39.66 -13.29 3.40
CA ALA A 271 -39.16 -12.76 2.15
C ALA A 271 -40.17 -11.86 1.42
N LYS A 272 -41.48 -12.11 1.58
CA LYS A 272 -42.54 -11.22 1.08
C LYS A 272 -42.69 -9.95 1.91
N SER A 273 -42.49 -10.03 3.22
CA SER A 273 -42.71 -8.92 4.16
C SER A 273 -41.51 -7.98 4.26
N LEU A 274 -40.29 -8.49 3.97
CA LEU A 274 -39.07 -7.69 3.97
C LEU A 274 -38.99 -6.87 2.66
N THR A 275 -39.05 -5.56 2.81
CA THR A 275 -38.97 -4.62 1.67
C THR A 275 -37.71 -3.79 1.74
N VAL A 276 -37.08 -3.58 0.60
CA VAL A 276 -35.90 -2.71 0.45
C VAL A 276 -36.26 -1.57 -0.48
N ASN A 277 -35.79 -0.39 -0.13
CA ASN A 277 -36.03 0.78 -0.95
C ASN A 277 -34.97 0.84 -2.07
N ILE A 278 -35.36 0.54 -3.31
CA ILE A 278 -34.53 0.62 -4.49
C ILE A 278 -35.04 1.78 -5.37
N ASN A 279 -34.18 2.76 -5.58
CA ASN A 279 -34.53 3.96 -6.38
C ASN A 279 -35.84 4.65 -5.94
N GLY A 280 -36.05 4.71 -4.61
CA GLY A 280 -37.24 5.33 -4.02
C GLY A 280 -38.49 4.46 -4.02
N LYS A 281 -38.45 3.21 -4.47
CA LYS A 281 -39.57 2.27 -4.47
C LYS A 281 -39.32 1.11 -3.51
N PRO A 282 -40.31 0.78 -2.65
CA PRO A 282 -40.18 -0.41 -1.79
C PRO A 282 -40.36 -1.66 -2.67
N VAL A 283 -39.35 -2.51 -2.64
CA VAL A 283 -39.29 -3.78 -3.40
C VAL A 283 -39.12 -4.93 -2.44
N SER A 284 -39.93 -5.98 -2.55
CA SER A 284 -39.84 -7.18 -1.72
C SER A 284 -38.57 -7.98 -2.07
N LEU A 285 -37.96 -8.65 -1.08
CA LEU A 285 -36.81 -9.55 -1.29
C LEU A 285 -37.14 -10.66 -2.30
N LEU A 286 -38.37 -11.16 -2.34
CA LEU A 286 -38.79 -12.18 -3.32
C LEU A 286 -38.80 -11.71 -4.78
N SER A 287 -38.84 -10.42 -5.01
CA SER A 287 -38.85 -9.85 -6.38
C SER A 287 -37.49 -9.46 -6.89
N GLN A 288 -36.41 -9.75 -6.12
CA GLN A 288 -35.04 -9.52 -6.58
C GLN A 288 -34.56 -10.71 -7.42
N PRO A 289 -33.97 -10.50 -8.61
CA PRO A 289 -33.24 -11.57 -9.29
C PRO A 289 -32.07 -11.98 -8.41
N GLY A 290 -31.94 -13.27 -8.18
CA GLY A 290 -30.97 -13.93 -7.28
C GLY A 290 -29.51 -13.70 -7.67
#